data_c70bd9e9aaf815f86136423065153100
#
_entry.id   c70bd9e9aaf815f86136423065153100
#
_cell.length_a   1.000
_cell.length_b   1.000
_cell.length_c   1.000
_cell.angle_alpha   90.00
_cell.angle_beta   90.00
_cell.angle_gamma   90.00
#
_symmetry.space_group_name_H-M   'P 1'
#
loop_
_entity.id
_entity.type
_entity.pdbx_description
1 polymer ?
#
loop_
_entity_poly.entity_id
_entity_poly.type
_entity_poly.pdbx_seq_one_letter_code
_entity_poly.pdbx_strand_id
1 'polypeptide(L)'
;MKKQKVDKEDILIMTYAENGTFNIGVKVVGKGTAEISQFEPGLLVDCLGPLGNGFDFEGYDNVILTGGGTGVFPINFAYETLTSNGKNVTVCEGFRNASQVILNKPSYILTTDCGDCGIKGTVIAGLDTIDISDPSKTLICCVGPIPMMKAVSAWADEKGMNCLVSMEQRMACGAGICLCCTVKVKDEGSDGFKNVRCCKEGPVFDSREVIWS
;
A
#
# COMPACT_ATOMS: atom_id res chain seq x y z
N MET A 1 26.06 -9.00 -20.94
CA MET A 1 24.79 -8.81 -20.23
C MET A 1 24.02 -7.69 -20.93
N LYS A 2 22.84 -7.95 -21.49
CA LYS A 2 21.98 -6.89 -22.02
C LYS A 2 21.24 -6.28 -20.82
N LYS A 3 21.49 -5.01 -20.49
CA LYS A 3 20.68 -4.27 -19.54
C LYS A 3 19.28 -4.11 -20.15
N GLN A 4 18.31 -4.78 -19.58
CA GLN A 4 16.92 -4.58 -19.95
C GLN A 4 16.43 -3.29 -19.28
N LYS A 5 15.90 -2.37 -20.08
CA LYS A 5 15.42 -1.07 -19.62
C LYS A 5 13.93 -1.20 -19.36
N VAL A 6 13.54 -1.23 -18.12
CA VAL A 6 12.12 -1.26 -17.69
C VAL A 6 11.51 0.13 -17.92
N ASP A 7 10.32 0.19 -18.53
CA ASP A 7 9.63 1.45 -18.81
C ASP A 7 8.99 2.04 -17.54
N LYS A 8 8.83 3.35 -17.50
CA LYS A 8 8.56 4.17 -16.30
C LYS A 8 7.15 4.09 -15.70
N GLU A 9 6.30 3.18 -16.14
CA GLU A 9 4.89 3.07 -15.69
C GLU A 9 4.59 1.76 -14.96
N ASP A 10 5.64 1.05 -14.52
CA ASP A 10 5.53 -0.30 -14.01
C ASP A 10 5.35 -0.33 -12.50
N ILE A 11 4.29 -0.98 -12.05
CA ILE A 11 3.99 -1.16 -10.63
C ILE A 11 4.63 -2.47 -10.17
N LEU A 12 5.69 -2.34 -9.37
CA LEU A 12 6.35 -3.45 -8.69
C LEU A 12 6.14 -3.29 -7.19
N ILE A 13 5.45 -4.22 -6.56
CA ILE A 13 5.16 -4.18 -5.14
C ILE A 13 5.73 -5.40 -4.45
N MET A 14 6.57 -5.19 -3.45
CA MET A 14 7.15 -6.26 -2.64
C MET A 14 6.07 -6.93 -1.78
N THR A 15 6.04 -8.26 -1.75
CA THR A 15 5.01 -9.01 -1.05
C THR A 15 5.51 -9.80 0.14
N TYR A 16 6.75 -10.24 0.13
CA TYR A 16 7.28 -11.12 1.18
C TYR A 16 8.80 -11.20 1.12
N ALA A 17 9.45 -11.30 2.28
CA ALA A 17 10.89 -11.54 2.38
C ALA A 17 11.17 -12.60 3.45
N GLU A 18 11.73 -13.71 3.06
CA GLU A 18 12.14 -14.80 3.95
C GLU A 18 13.49 -15.37 3.50
N ASN A 19 14.36 -15.71 4.47
CA ASN A 19 15.65 -16.36 4.20
C ASN A 19 16.52 -15.66 3.13
N GLY A 20 16.51 -14.32 3.12
CA GLY A 20 17.29 -13.54 2.14
C GLY A 20 16.66 -13.47 0.74
N THR A 21 15.42 -13.91 0.59
CA THR A 21 14.63 -13.78 -0.63
C THR A 21 13.46 -12.80 -0.44
N PHE A 22 12.97 -12.22 -1.51
CA PHE A 22 11.75 -11.44 -1.52
C PHE A 22 10.91 -11.76 -2.77
N ASN A 23 9.60 -11.64 -2.64
CA ASN A 23 8.68 -11.80 -3.75
C ASN A 23 8.17 -10.43 -4.22
N ILE A 24 7.90 -10.29 -5.49
CA ILE A 24 7.35 -9.09 -6.10
C ILE A 24 6.08 -9.46 -6.83
N GLY A 25 4.96 -8.80 -6.48
CA GLY A 25 3.74 -8.88 -7.27
C GLY A 25 3.81 -7.92 -8.45
N VAL A 26 3.53 -8.43 -9.66
CA VAL A 26 3.58 -7.65 -10.89
C VAL A 26 2.21 -7.68 -11.56
N LYS A 27 1.61 -6.49 -11.74
CA LYS A 27 0.42 -6.32 -12.58
C LYS A 27 0.85 -5.80 -13.95
N VAL A 28 0.51 -6.53 -15.00
CA VAL A 28 0.82 -6.10 -16.38
C VAL A 28 -0.07 -4.91 -16.75
N VAL A 29 0.53 -3.73 -16.85
CA VAL A 29 -0.14 -2.47 -17.22
C VAL A 29 0.56 -1.71 -18.33
N GLY A 30 1.81 -2.10 -18.68
CA GLY A 30 2.63 -1.46 -19.69
C GLY A 30 3.70 -2.41 -20.23
N LYS A 31 4.60 -1.89 -21.07
CA LYS A 31 5.64 -2.69 -21.72
C LYS A 31 6.60 -3.33 -20.73
N GLY A 32 7.06 -2.59 -19.72
CA GLY A 32 8.03 -3.10 -18.77
C GLY A 32 7.45 -4.20 -17.88
N THR A 33 6.21 -4.03 -17.36
CA THR A 33 5.55 -5.11 -16.60
C THR A 33 5.23 -6.32 -17.48
N ALA A 34 4.97 -6.13 -18.78
CA ALA A 34 4.82 -7.23 -19.73
C ALA A 34 6.15 -7.99 -19.95
N GLU A 35 7.28 -7.28 -20.02
CA GLU A 35 8.61 -7.91 -20.08
C GLU A 35 8.94 -8.67 -18.79
N ILE A 36 8.70 -8.05 -17.63
CA ILE A 36 8.94 -8.69 -16.32
C ILE A 36 8.10 -9.96 -16.16
N SER A 37 6.86 -9.96 -16.65
CA SER A 37 5.97 -11.13 -16.57
C SER A 37 6.46 -12.34 -17.36
N GLN A 38 7.45 -12.14 -18.24
CA GLN A 38 8.06 -13.19 -19.08
C GLN A 38 9.45 -13.63 -18.58
N PHE A 39 9.86 -13.13 -17.40
CA PHE A 39 11.15 -13.53 -16.84
C PHE A 39 11.13 -15.00 -16.44
N GLU A 40 12.12 -15.73 -16.94
CA GLU A 40 12.31 -17.14 -16.64
C GLU A 40 13.18 -17.33 -15.38
N PRO A 41 12.97 -18.42 -14.62
CA PRO A 41 13.82 -18.74 -13.48
C PRO A 41 15.31 -18.77 -13.86
N GLY A 42 16.14 -18.14 -13.01
CA GLY A 42 17.58 -18.02 -13.23
C GLY A 42 18.01 -16.75 -13.97
N LEU A 43 17.08 -15.89 -14.41
CA LEU A 43 17.43 -14.58 -14.94
C LEU A 43 18.00 -13.69 -13.83
N LEU A 44 19.15 -13.08 -14.10
CA LEU A 44 19.74 -12.09 -13.19
C LEU A 44 19.17 -10.70 -13.50
N VAL A 45 18.63 -10.05 -12.49
CA VAL A 45 18.03 -8.72 -12.57
C VAL A 45 18.74 -7.79 -11.58
N ASP A 46 19.20 -6.64 -12.07
CA ASP A 46 19.77 -5.61 -11.21
C ASP A 46 18.64 -4.92 -10.41
N CYS A 47 18.72 -4.92 -9.08
CA CYS A 47 17.76 -4.30 -8.19
C CYS A 47 18.43 -3.21 -7.35
N LEU A 48 17.74 -2.10 -7.17
CA LEU A 48 18.12 -1.04 -6.24
C LEU A 48 17.09 -1.02 -5.09
N GLY A 49 17.54 -1.29 -3.89
CA GLY A 49 16.68 -1.30 -2.69
C GLY A 49 17.43 -1.70 -1.42
N PRO A 50 16.77 -1.67 -0.26
CA PRO A 50 15.43 -1.11 -0.01
C PRO A 50 15.42 0.43 -0.14
N LEU A 51 14.29 0.99 -0.57
CA LEU A 51 14.12 2.43 -0.77
C LEU A 51 12.88 2.93 -0.02
N GLY A 52 12.92 4.21 0.38
CA GLY A 52 11.81 4.86 1.08
C GLY A 52 11.63 4.38 2.52
N ASN A 53 10.47 4.74 3.10
CA ASN A 53 10.11 4.46 4.48
C ASN A 53 8.92 3.50 4.52
N GLY A 54 8.96 2.51 5.41
CA GLY A 54 7.86 1.60 5.68
C GLY A 54 6.84 2.16 6.68
N PHE A 55 5.82 1.36 6.99
CA PHE A 55 4.89 1.65 8.08
C PHE A 55 5.61 1.53 9.42
N ASP A 56 5.37 2.51 10.29
CA ASP A 56 5.80 2.47 11.69
C ASP A 56 4.61 2.03 12.56
N PHE A 57 4.80 0.95 13.30
CA PHE A 57 3.80 0.32 14.16
C PHE A 57 4.10 0.51 15.65
N GLU A 58 5.11 1.33 15.98
CA GLU A 58 5.49 1.57 17.37
C GLU A 58 4.39 2.30 18.14
N GLY A 59 4.13 1.89 19.37
CA GLY A 59 3.11 2.49 20.23
C GLY A 59 1.67 2.02 20.00
N TYR A 60 1.40 1.17 18.99
CA TYR A 60 0.07 0.63 18.71
C TYR A 60 -0.02 -0.85 19.06
N ASP A 61 -1.12 -1.22 19.72
CA ASP A 61 -1.42 -2.60 20.11
C ASP A 61 -2.23 -3.33 19.03
N ASN A 62 -3.11 -2.58 18.35
CA ASN A 62 -3.96 -3.09 17.28
C ASN A 62 -3.61 -2.43 15.94
N VAL A 63 -3.60 -3.21 14.87
CA VAL A 63 -3.33 -2.70 13.52
C VAL A 63 -4.43 -3.17 12.57
N ILE A 64 -5.04 -2.22 11.88
CA ILE A 64 -5.97 -2.49 10.78
C ILE A 64 -5.22 -2.26 9.48
N LEU A 65 -5.07 -3.30 8.68
CA LEU A 65 -4.41 -3.26 7.38
C LEU A 65 -5.47 -3.26 6.28
N THR A 66 -5.43 -2.25 5.42
CA THR A 66 -6.45 -2.06 4.38
C THR A 66 -5.81 -2.03 3.00
N GLY A 67 -6.24 -2.94 2.13
CA GLY A 67 -5.67 -3.13 0.80
C GLY A 67 -6.70 -3.05 -0.33
N GLY A 68 -6.28 -2.50 -1.49
CA GLY A 68 -7.09 -2.52 -2.71
C GLY A 68 -6.25 -2.67 -3.97
N GLY A 69 -6.73 -3.50 -4.92
CA GLY A 69 -5.98 -3.81 -6.13
C GLY A 69 -4.61 -4.43 -5.80
N THR A 70 -3.54 -3.91 -6.39
CA THR A 70 -2.17 -4.39 -6.09
C THR A 70 -1.67 -4.00 -4.70
N GLY A 71 -2.33 -3.07 -4.02
CA GLY A 71 -2.01 -2.70 -2.64
C GLY A 71 -2.19 -3.83 -1.62
N VAL A 72 -2.89 -4.90 -1.98
CA VAL A 72 -3.00 -6.09 -1.11
C VAL A 72 -1.65 -6.81 -0.90
N PHE A 73 -0.69 -6.66 -1.81
CA PHE A 73 0.61 -7.29 -1.66
C PHE A 73 1.42 -6.74 -0.47
N PRO A 74 1.70 -5.42 -0.37
CA PRO A 74 2.38 -4.88 0.81
C PRO A 74 1.56 -5.05 2.09
N ILE A 75 0.24 -5.04 2.02
CA ILE A 75 -0.65 -5.33 3.14
C ILE A 75 -0.45 -6.77 3.64
N ASN A 76 -0.39 -7.75 2.74
CA ASN A 76 -0.12 -9.13 3.13
C ASN A 76 1.28 -9.30 3.74
N PHE A 77 2.29 -8.62 3.20
CA PHE A 77 3.63 -8.62 3.79
C PHE A 77 3.63 -8.04 5.21
N ALA A 78 2.95 -6.91 5.43
CA ALA A 78 2.79 -6.32 6.76
C ALA A 78 2.04 -7.27 7.71
N TYR A 79 0.98 -7.94 7.24
CA TYR A 79 0.23 -8.92 8.02
C TYR A 79 1.11 -10.08 8.51
N GLU A 80 1.86 -10.72 7.61
CA GLU A 80 2.77 -11.82 7.97
C GLU A 80 3.81 -11.37 8.99
N THR A 81 4.41 -10.20 8.76
CA THR A 81 5.43 -9.64 9.66
C THR A 81 4.87 -9.33 11.04
N LEU A 82 3.72 -8.67 11.11
CA LEU A 82 3.12 -8.26 12.38
C LEU A 82 2.59 -9.45 13.19
N THR A 83 1.92 -10.40 12.53
CA THR A 83 1.39 -11.59 13.20
C THR A 83 2.50 -12.50 13.72
N SER A 84 3.61 -12.63 13.01
CA SER A 84 4.79 -13.38 13.50
C SER A 84 5.42 -12.70 14.73
N ASN A 85 5.24 -11.39 14.90
CA ASN A 85 5.67 -10.62 16.06
C ASN A 85 4.61 -10.50 17.17
N GLY A 86 3.49 -11.22 17.04
CA GLY A 86 2.44 -11.30 18.07
C GLY A 86 1.54 -10.06 18.17
N LYS A 87 1.51 -9.18 17.15
CA LYS A 87 0.58 -8.05 17.10
C LYS A 87 -0.84 -8.51 16.76
N ASN A 88 -1.84 -7.79 17.28
CA ASN A 88 -3.24 -7.99 16.90
C ASN A 88 -3.52 -7.28 15.57
N VAL A 89 -3.79 -8.05 14.52
CA VAL A 89 -3.93 -7.52 13.16
C VAL A 89 -5.26 -7.94 12.55
N THR A 90 -6.01 -6.96 12.06
CA THR A 90 -7.21 -7.17 11.25
C THR A 90 -6.93 -6.70 9.81
N VAL A 91 -7.30 -7.51 8.82
CA VAL A 91 -7.14 -7.14 7.40
C VAL A 91 -8.49 -6.94 6.75
N CYS A 92 -8.65 -5.83 6.04
CA CYS A 92 -9.83 -5.52 5.23
C CYS A 92 -9.41 -5.18 3.80
N GLU A 93 -9.92 -5.94 2.83
CA GLU A 93 -9.57 -5.77 1.41
C GLU A 93 -10.79 -5.36 0.60
N GLY A 94 -10.58 -4.43 -0.34
CA GLY A 94 -11.63 -3.92 -1.22
C GLY A 94 -11.32 -4.11 -2.70
N PHE A 95 -12.28 -4.66 -3.45
CA PHE A 95 -12.21 -4.87 -4.90
C PHE A 95 -13.51 -4.44 -5.58
N ARG A 96 -13.49 -4.27 -6.90
CA ARG A 96 -14.71 -3.96 -7.65
C ARG A 96 -15.63 -5.17 -7.76
N ASN A 97 -15.05 -6.34 -7.98
CA ASN A 97 -15.79 -7.60 -8.17
C ASN A 97 -14.87 -8.80 -7.86
N ALA A 98 -15.46 -9.99 -7.78
CA ALA A 98 -14.75 -11.23 -7.46
C ALA A 98 -13.61 -11.57 -8.41
N SER A 99 -13.71 -11.20 -9.71
CA SER A 99 -12.64 -11.49 -10.69
C SER A 99 -11.36 -10.69 -10.47
N GLN A 100 -11.42 -9.63 -9.65
CA GLN A 100 -10.28 -8.78 -9.31
C GLN A 100 -9.62 -9.15 -7.97
N VAL A 101 -10.18 -10.11 -7.24
CA VAL A 101 -9.60 -10.59 -5.99
C VAL A 101 -8.30 -11.34 -6.31
N ILE A 102 -7.17 -10.75 -5.90
CA ILE A 102 -5.83 -11.28 -6.21
C ILE A 102 -5.36 -12.19 -5.08
N LEU A 103 -5.61 -11.78 -3.85
CA LEU A 103 -5.20 -12.45 -2.63
C LEU A 103 -6.38 -12.44 -1.67
N ASN A 104 -6.71 -13.58 -1.09
CA ASN A 104 -7.73 -13.67 -0.07
C ASN A 104 -7.37 -14.77 0.93
N LYS A 105 -7.39 -14.43 2.21
CA LYS A 105 -7.28 -15.41 3.30
C LYS A 105 -8.62 -15.50 4.02
N PRO A 106 -9.00 -16.67 4.54
CA PRO A 106 -10.28 -16.85 5.24
C PRO A 106 -10.49 -15.91 6.44
N SER A 107 -9.38 -15.41 7.03
CA SER A 107 -9.40 -14.46 8.15
C SER A 107 -9.55 -13.00 7.72
N TYR A 108 -9.49 -12.69 6.42
CA TYR A 108 -9.58 -11.33 5.91
C TYR A 108 -11.04 -10.93 5.68
N ILE A 109 -11.36 -9.70 6.03
CA ILE A 109 -12.64 -9.08 5.65
C ILE A 109 -12.52 -8.69 4.19
N LEU A 110 -13.36 -9.28 3.35
CA LEU A 110 -13.39 -9.01 1.92
C LEU A 110 -14.63 -8.21 1.56
N THR A 111 -14.45 -7.15 0.78
CA THR A 111 -15.55 -6.35 0.23
C THR A 111 -15.47 -6.30 -1.29
N THR A 112 -16.62 -6.27 -1.96
CA THR A 112 -16.72 -6.00 -3.40
C THR A 112 -17.83 -5.00 -3.69
N ASP A 113 -17.56 -4.04 -4.58
CA ASP A 113 -18.55 -3.03 -4.96
C ASP A 113 -19.82 -3.67 -5.53
N CYS A 114 -19.66 -4.74 -6.34
CA CYS A 114 -20.77 -5.48 -6.94
C CYS A 114 -21.52 -6.37 -5.93
N GLY A 115 -20.88 -6.77 -4.83
CA GLY A 115 -21.43 -7.70 -3.85
C GLY A 115 -21.50 -9.16 -4.35
N ASP A 116 -20.66 -9.51 -5.32
CA ASP A 116 -20.56 -10.85 -5.89
C ASP A 116 -19.61 -11.76 -5.09
N CYS A 117 -18.84 -11.19 -4.16
CA CYS A 117 -18.00 -11.89 -3.20
C CYS A 117 -17.79 -11.03 -1.95
N GLY A 118 -17.85 -11.63 -0.76
CA GLY A 118 -17.67 -10.90 0.50
C GLY A 118 -18.82 -9.93 0.82
N ILE A 119 -18.51 -8.87 1.55
CA ILE A 119 -19.46 -7.82 1.92
C ILE A 119 -19.67 -6.90 0.71
N LYS A 120 -20.93 -6.60 0.39
CA LYS A 120 -21.26 -5.66 -0.69
C LYS A 120 -20.95 -4.22 -0.26
N GLY A 121 -20.14 -3.55 -1.05
CA GLY A 121 -19.78 -2.13 -0.85
C GLY A 121 -18.30 -1.89 -1.01
N THR A 122 -17.90 -0.64 -0.76
CA THR A 122 -16.49 -0.27 -0.72
C THR A 122 -15.81 -0.85 0.53
N VAL A 123 -14.49 -0.73 0.62
CA VAL A 123 -13.74 -1.17 1.80
C VAL A 123 -14.28 -0.61 3.13
N ILE A 124 -14.94 0.56 3.09
CA ILE A 124 -15.56 1.17 4.28
C ILE A 124 -16.66 0.27 4.85
N ALA A 125 -17.45 -0.40 4.02
CA ALA A 125 -18.47 -1.34 4.48
C ALA A 125 -17.87 -2.51 5.29
N GLY A 126 -16.65 -2.93 4.94
CA GLY A 126 -15.91 -3.93 5.72
C GLY A 126 -15.32 -3.35 7.00
N LEU A 127 -14.74 -2.16 6.93
CA LEU A 127 -14.19 -1.46 8.10
C LEU A 127 -15.25 -1.18 9.17
N ASP A 128 -16.49 -0.88 8.76
CA ASP A 128 -17.62 -0.65 9.69
C ASP A 128 -18.03 -1.90 10.48
N THR A 129 -17.58 -3.09 10.08
CA THR A 129 -17.82 -4.33 10.84
C THR A 129 -16.79 -4.58 11.93
N ILE A 130 -15.72 -3.79 11.98
CA ILE A 130 -14.62 -3.97 12.95
C ILE A 130 -14.99 -3.27 14.26
N ASP A 131 -14.96 -4.03 15.34
CA ASP A 131 -15.08 -3.46 16.69
C ASP A 131 -13.74 -2.82 17.11
N ILE A 132 -13.77 -1.53 17.40
CA ILE A 132 -12.59 -0.74 17.79
C ILE A 132 -12.75 -0.37 19.27
N SER A 133 -12.13 -1.16 20.13
CA SER A 133 -12.19 -0.96 21.58
C SER A 133 -11.38 0.26 22.06
N ASP A 134 -10.23 0.54 21.43
CA ASP A 134 -9.35 1.68 21.75
C ASP A 134 -8.79 2.32 20.48
N PRO A 135 -9.41 3.40 19.99
CA PRO A 135 -8.92 4.13 18.81
C PRO A 135 -7.50 4.70 18.98
N SER A 136 -7.13 5.10 20.22
CA SER A 136 -5.81 5.69 20.48
C SER A 136 -4.67 4.70 20.38
N LYS A 137 -4.96 3.40 20.55
CA LYS A 137 -4.03 2.27 20.44
C LYS A 137 -4.19 1.48 19.14
N THR A 138 -5.03 1.96 18.24
CA THR A 138 -5.29 1.33 16.95
C THR A 138 -4.74 2.20 15.82
N LEU A 139 -3.88 1.60 14.98
CA LEU A 139 -3.37 2.21 13.76
C LEU A 139 -4.07 1.59 12.55
N ILE A 140 -4.51 2.42 11.60
CA ILE A 140 -4.93 1.94 10.30
C ILE A 140 -3.87 2.25 9.25
N CYS A 141 -3.52 1.26 8.42
CA CYS A 141 -2.60 1.39 7.30
C CYS A 141 -3.33 1.06 6.00
N CYS A 142 -3.25 1.95 5.02
CA CYS A 142 -3.97 1.78 3.76
C CYS A 142 -3.04 1.85 2.55
N VAL A 143 -3.19 0.88 1.63
CA VAL A 143 -2.50 0.84 0.34
C VAL A 143 -3.52 0.54 -0.76
N GLY A 144 -3.67 1.44 -1.72
CA GLY A 144 -4.62 1.24 -2.80
C GLY A 144 -4.87 2.49 -3.63
N PRO A 145 -5.92 2.50 -4.44
CA PRO A 145 -6.29 3.68 -5.23
C PRO A 145 -6.52 4.92 -4.37
N ILE A 146 -6.14 6.10 -4.88
CA ILE A 146 -6.29 7.37 -4.16
C ILE A 146 -7.70 7.59 -3.58
N PRO A 147 -8.81 7.34 -4.33
CA PRO A 147 -10.15 7.49 -3.75
C PRO A 147 -10.41 6.58 -2.54
N MET A 148 -9.87 5.36 -2.55
CA MET A 148 -9.96 4.43 -1.43
C MET A 148 -9.18 4.95 -0.22
N MET A 149 -7.92 5.33 -0.39
CA MET A 149 -7.08 5.87 0.68
C MET A 149 -7.69 7.12 1.31
N LYS A 150 -8.26 8.01 0.48
CA LYS A 150 -8.97 9.21 0.95
C LYS A 150 -10.21 8.87 1.79
N ALA A 151 -10.99 7.87 1.37
CA ALA A 151 -12.16 7.41 2.13
C ALA A 151 -11.76 6.77 3.46
N VAL A 152 -10.71 5.93 3.45
CA VAL A 152 -10.18 5.30 4.67
C VAL A 152 -9.60 6.34 5.64
N SER A 153 -8.90 7.36 5.13
CA SER A 153 -8.41 8.48 5.92
C SER A 153 -9.56 9.22 6.64
N ALA A 154 -10.61 9.56 5.91
CA ALA A 154 -11.78 10.25 6.48
C ALA A 154 -12.47 9.36 7.54
N TRP A 155 -12.64 8.08 7.26
CA TRP A 155 -13.21 7.11 8.19
C TRP A 155 -12.36 6.99 9.48
N ALA A 156 -11.04 6.95 9.35
CA ALA A 156 -10.13 6.91 10.49
C ALA A 156 -10.22 8.18 11.35
N ASP A 157 -10.28 9.34 10.71
CA ASP A 157 -10.43 10.63 11.40
C ASP A 157 -11.75 10.70 12.17
N GLU A 158 -12.86 10.22 11.60
CA GLU A 158 -14.16 10.14 12.29
C GLU A 158 -14.12 9.23 13.53
N LYS A 159 -13.30 8.18 13.49
CA LYS A 159 -13.11 7.24 14.60
C LYS A 159 -12.03 7.68 15.60
N GLY A 160 -11.33 8.79 15.34
CA GLY A 160 -10.23 9.28 16.18
C GLY A 160 -8.95 8.44 16.13
N MET A 161 -8.73 7.72 15.02
CA MET A 161 -7.56 6.88 14.81
C MET A 161 -6.49 7.58 13.96
N ASN A 162 -5.24 7.14 14.11
CA ASN A 162 -4.18 7.50 13.18
C ASN A 162 -4.24 6.61 11.94
N CYS A 163 -4.01 7.24 10.78
CA CYS A 163 -4.02 6.57 9.48
C CYS A 163 -2.73 6.83 8.72
N LEU A 164 -2.02 5.77 8.35
CA LEU A 164 -0.88 5.83 7.45
C LEU A 164 -1.29 5.33 6.06
N VAL A 165 -0.87 6.06 5.03
CA VAL A 165 -1.15 5.70 3.64
C VAL A 165 0.14 5.52 2.85
N SER A 166 0.20 4.49 2.02
CA SER A 166 1.32 4.28 1.10
C SER A 166 0.97 4.81 -0.27
N MET A 167 1.60 5.92 -0.64
CA MET A 167 1.35 6.63 -1.88
C MET A 167 2.12 6.02 -3.05
N GLU A 168 1.49 5.96 -4.20
CA GLU A 168 2.13 5.61 -5.48
C GLU A 168 2.32 6.85 -6.34
N GLN A 169 3.47 6.93 -7.02
CA GLN A 169 3.76 7.97 -8.00
C GLN A 169 4.58 7.41 -9.15
N ARG A 170 4.54 8.11 -10.29
CA ARG A 170 5.43 7.79 -11.40
C ARG A 170 6.87 7.92 -10.97
N MET A 171 7.66 6.86 -11.15
CA MET A 171 9.04 6.82 -10.71
C MET A 171 9.99 6.79 -11.90
N ALA A 172 11.14 7.47 -11.75
CA ALA A 172 12.24 7.40 -12.71
C ALA A 172 13.51 6.84 -12.06
N CYS A 173 14.14 7.58 -11.12
CA CYS A 173 15.43 7.16 -10.55
C CYS A 173 15.30 6.25 -9.32
N GLY A 174 14.21 6.33 -8.56
CA GLY A 174 14.01 5.63 -7.28
C GLY A 174 14.89 6.15 -6.13
N ALA A 175 15.92 6.95 -6.42
CA ALA A 175 16.96 7.37 -5.47
C ALA A 175 16.80 8.82 -4.96
N GLY A 176 15.68 9.48 -5.24
CA GLY A 176 15.40 10.84 -4.74
C GLY A 176 16.09 11.98 -5.49
N ILE A 177 16.65 11.74 -6.68
CA ILE A 177 17.43 12.75 -7.41
C ILE A 177 16.59 13.49 -8.46
N CYS A 178 15.73 12.75 -9.20
CA CYS A 178 15.06 13.28 -10.40
C CYS A 178 13.79 14.09 -10.11
N LEU A 179 13.28 14.10 -8.89
CA LEU A 179 12.05 14.79 -8.46
C LEU A 179 10.78 14.37 -9.24
N CYS A 180 10.77 13.20 -9.87
CA CYS A 180 9.65 12.72 -10.66
C CYS A 180 8.46 12.27 -9.80
N CYS A 181 8.75 11.59 -8.67
CA CYS A 181 7.76 10.93 -7.81
C CYS A 181 7.27 11.85 -6.66
N THR A 182 6.91 13.10 -6.96
CA THR A 182 6.50 14.06 -5.93
C THR A 182 5.07 13.86 -5.47
N VAL A 183 4.88 13.97 -4.16
CA VAL A 183 3.59 14.02 -3.46
C VAL A 183 3.50 15.38 -2.76
N LYS A 184 2.33 16.01 -2.77
CA LYS A 184 2.08 17.23 -2.00
C LYS A 184 1.68 16.88 -0.58
N VAL A 185 2.40 17.44 0.38
CA VAL A 185 2.04 17.34 1.80
C VAL A 185 1.85 18.73 2.38
N LYS A 186 1.02 18.84 3.42
CA LYS A 186 0.81 20.10 4.13
C LYS A 186 2.12 20.64 4.68
N ASP A 187 2.27 21.94 4.67
CA ASP A 187 3.42 22.65 5.21
C ASP A 187 2.98 24.03 5.73
N GLU A 188 3.60 24.50 6.79
CA GLU A 188 3.31 25.81 7.39
C GLU A 188 3.88 26.99 6.59
N GLY A 189 4.60 26.71 5.50
CA GLY A 189 5.16 27.72 4.61
C GLY A 189 4.10 28.54 3.86
N SER A 190 4.54 29.53 3.08
CA SER A 190 3.68 30.51 2.39
C SER A 190 2.62 29.90 1.47
N ASP A 191 2.91 28.73 0.88
CA ASP A 191 2.03 28.05 -0.08
C ASP A 191 1.09 27.03 0.57
N GLY A 192 1.23 26.78 1.90
CA GLY A 192 0.47 25.81 2.65
C GLY A 192 0.81 24.34 2.30
N PHE A 193 1.77 24.11 1.41
CA PHE A 193 2.23 22.79 1.04
C PHE A 193 3.70 22.77 0.61
N LYS A 194 4.29 21.57 0.66
CA LYS A 194 5.57 21.27 0.02
C LYS A 194 5.49 19.99 -0.80
N ASN A 195 6.39 19.87 -1.78
CA ASN A 195 6.54 18.65 -2.56
C ASN A 195 7.60 17.76 -1.90
N VAL A 196 7.25 16.53 -1.60
CA VAL A 196 8.15 15.50 -1.06
C VAL A 196 8.25 14.33 -2.04
N ARG A 197 9.31 13.56 -1.99
CA ARG A 197 9.55 12.45 -2.92
C ARG A 197 9.03 11.15 -2.34
N CYS A 198 8.14 10.50 -3.05
CA CYS A 198 7.60 9.21 -2.67
C CYS A 198 8.71 8.17 -2.44
N CYS A 199 9.76 8.16 -3.26
CA CYS A 199 10.87 7.20 -3.16
C CYS A 199 11.87 7.46 -2.02
N LYS A 200 11.81 8.61 -1.34
CA LYS A 200 12.78 8.96 -0.29
C LYS A 200 12.12 9.36 1.02
N GLU A 201 11.23 10.33 1.00
CA GLU A 201 10.46 10.78 2.17
C GLU A 201 9.23 9.90 2.43
N GLY A 202 8.68 9.22 1.40
CA GLY A 202 7.64 8.21 1.44
C GLY A 202 8.20 6.80 1.22
N PRO A 203 7.39 5.86 0.70
CA PRO A 203 6.01 6.04 0.22
C PRO A 203 4.94 6.22 1.31
N VAL A 204 5.27 5.94 2.57
CA VAL A 204 4.32 6.01 3.68
C VAL A 204 4.29 7.41 4.28
N PHE A 205 3.06 7.94 4.44
CA PHE A 205 2.77 9.25 5.00
C PHE A 205 1.61 9.18 5.99
N ASP A 206 1.56 10.09 6.98
CA ASP A 206 0.33 10.34 7.72
C ASP A 206 -0.73 10.88 6.75
N SER A 207 -1.90 10.27 6.74
CA SER A 207 -2.96 10.61 5.80
C SER A 207 -3.46 12.05 5.93
N ARG A 208 -3.31 12.65 7.13
CA ARG A 208 -3.67 14.05 7.43
C ARG A 208 -2.71 15.06 6.83
N GLU A 209 -1.46 14.63 6.56
CA GLU A 209 -0.45 15.48 5.91
C GLU A 209 -0.61 15.49 4.39
N VAL A 210 -1.19 14.45 3.80
CA VAL A 210 -1.33 14.33 2.35
C VAL A 210 -2.37 15.33 1.83
N ILE A 211 -2.00 16.08 0.79
CA ILE A 211 -2.95 16.90 0.02
C ILE A 211 -3.52 16.02 -1.10
N TRP A 212 -4.74 15.58 -0.87
CA TRP A 212 -5.46 14.72 -1.80
C TRP A 212 -5.87 15.52 -3.05
N SER A 213 -5.21 15.28 -4.17
CA SER A 213 -5.51 15.88 -5.47
C SER A 213 -6.41 14.99 -6.33
#